data_c1d17e1eaa2556d135ab853b7b4e2015
#
_entry.id   c1d17e1eaa2556d135ab853b7b4e2015
#
_cell.length_a   1.000
_cell.length_b   1.000
_cell.length_c   1.000
_cell.angle_alpha   90.00
_cell.angle_beta   90.00
_cell.angle_gamma   90.00
#
_symmetry.space_group_name_H-M   'P 1'
#
loop_
_entity.id
_entity.type
_entity.pdbx_description
1 polymer ?
#
loop_
_entity_poly.entity_id
_entity_poly.type
_entity_poly.pdbx_seq_one_letter_code
_entity_poly.pdbx_strand_id
1 'polypeptide(L)'
;MIDFIKVEELANKDRIRELLDFGMELTREEVVNCVGPEGQKHIKESFESGIVVNKTTGELSQRKRHARLKGLIFTLIPGGRGMRMQGSLHKFSNGGEKNNDRFTFDDFLAVAEELEDYISPRDRINVIEIGLNVRTPYPPGHFLKSLICHKGNRFNLIDLWDEKRAEAWHKQYRIKIYDKSLHQGGEKTLRVEVRVNKMQWFRSSFPEGLTWADLQRPESWATFGQLLLRTFSEVLYYDPTINKANLSPAELRIIEEGNNPIY
;
A
#
# COMPACT_ATOMS: atom_id res chain seq x y z
N MET A 1 -6.17 7.99 1.71
CA MET A 1 -6.33 7.45 0.35
C MET A 1 -5.06 6.76 -0.16
N ILE A 2 -3.88 7.39 -0.16
CA ILE A 2 -2.60 6.71 -0.47
C ILE A 2 -2.19 5.91 0.76
N ASP A 3 -1.98 4.58 0.60
CA ASP A 3 -1.55 3.74 1.70
C ASP A 3 -0.07 3.36 1.55
N PHE A 4 0.29 2.77 0.43
CA PHE A 4 1.63 2.25 0.20
C PHE A 4 2.27 2.90 -1.02
N ILE A 5 3.57 3.18 -0.89
CA ILE A 5 4.40 3.61 -2.02
C ILE A 5 5.70 2.80 -2.09
N LYS A 6 6.31 2.81 -3.29
CA LYS A 6 7.67 2.35 -3.53
C LYS A 6 8.37 3.30 -4.48
N VAL A 7 9.54 3.75 -4.08
CA VAL A 7 10.48 4.56 -4.85
C VAL A 7 11.76 3.74 -5.04
N GLU A 8 12.21 3.52 -6.28
CA GLU A 8 13.36 2.63 -6.54
C GLU A 8 14.70 3.34 -6.66
N GLU A 9 14.69 4.63 -6.96
CA GLU A 9 15.91 5.41 -7.12
C GLU A 9 15.77 6.74 -6.38
N LEU A 10 16.15 6.75 -5.10
CA LEU A 10 16.16 7.97 -4.30
C LEU A 10 17.37 8.85 -4.67
N ALA A 11 17.13 10.14 -4.83
CA ALA A 11 18.18 11.11 -5.18
C ALA A 11 19.10 11.42 -3.98
N ASN A 12 18.54 11.56 -2.77
CA ASN A 12 19.29 11.90 -1.53
C ASN A 12 20.01 10.70 -0.93
N LYS A 13 20.96 10.13 -1.70
CA LYS A 13 21.67 8.90 -1.33
C LYS A 13 22.59 9.06 -0.12
N ASP A 14 23.20 10.22 0.03
CA ASP A 14 24.22 10.42 1.05
C ASP A 14 23.60 10.49 2.44
N ARG A 15 22.48 11.20 2.60
CA ARG A 15 21.76 11.24 3.88
C ARG A 15 21.31 9.86 4.35
N ILE A 16 20.83 9.04 3.42
CA ILE A 16 20.38 7.67 3.73
C ILE A 16 21.59 6.76 4.01
N ARG A 17 22.75 6.98 3.35
CA ARG A 17 23.99 6.26 3.66
C ARG A 17 24.47 6.58 5.07
N GLU A 18 24.52 7.84 5.46
CA GLU A 18 24.83 8.25 6.83
C GLU A 18 23.99 7.52 7.86
N LEU A 19 22.67 7.42 7.62
CA LEU A 19 21.76 6.71 8.51
C LEU A 19 22.00 5.20 8.55
N LEU A 20 22.33 4.60 7.41
CA LEU A 20 22.64 3.17 7.32
C LEU A 20 24.00 2.85 7.95
N ASP A 21 24.96 3.74 7.79
CA ASP A 21 26.31 3.58 8.35
C ASP A 21 26.28 3.84 9.86
N PHE A 22 25.55 4.86 10.33
CA PHE A 22 25.33 5.13 11.75
C PHE A 22 24.67 3.94 12.48
N GLY A 23 23.70 3.28 11.87
CA GLY A 23 23.04 2.09 12.43
C GLY A 23 23.91 0.82 12.48
N MET A 24 25.06 0.82 11.79
CA MET A 24 25.99 -0.33 11.75
C MET A 24 27.23 -0.18 12.64
N GLU A 25 27.67 1.05 12.89
CA GLU A 25 28.90 1.34 13.62
C GLU A 25 28.71 1.45 15.13
N LEU A 26 27.48 1.71 15.59
CA LEU A 26 27.22 1.92 17.01
C LEU A 26 26.54 0.69 17.63
N THR A 27 27.17 0.13 18.64
CA THR A 27 26.49 -0.77 19.57
C THR A 27 25.42 0.00 20.36
N ARG A 28 24.53 -0.73 21.02
CA ARG A 28 23.43 -0.13 21.81
C ARG A 28 23.92 0.84 22.90
N GLU A 29 25.14 0.62 23.42
CA GLU A 29 25.78 1.46 24.44
C GLU A 29 26.44 2.72 23.84
N GLU A 30 27.00 2.63 22.64
CA GLU A 30 27.64 3.75 21.95
C GLU A 30 26.61 4.77 21.47
N VAL A 31 25.41 4.33 21.00
CA VAL A 31 24.30 5.22 20.67
C VAL A 31 23.83 6.01 21.90
N VAL A 32 23.81 5.39 23.06
CA VAL A 32 23.41 6.05 24.33
C VAL A 32 24.39 7.16 24.71
N ASN A 33 25.65 7.04 24.38
CA ASN A 33 26.69 8.00 24.79
C ASN A 33 26.92 9.16 23.82
N CYS A 34 26.57 8.98 22.53
CA CYS A 34 26.80 10.00 21.49
C CYS A 34 25.66 11.03 21.32
N VAL A 35 24.48 10.75 21.85
CA VAL A 35 23.29 11.58 21.63
C VAL A 35 22.64 11.89 22.98
N GLY A 36 22.38 13.15 23.27
CA GLY A 36 21.71 13.56 24.50
C GLY A 36 20.34 12.87 24.72
N PRO A 37 19.78 12.93 25.95
CA PRO A 37 18.60 12.14 26.33
C PRO A 37 17.40 12.25 25.38
N GLU A 38 17.16 13.43 24.80
CA GLU A 38 16.06 13.65 23.85
C GLU A 38 16.36 13.07 22.46
N GLY A 39 17.59 13.24 21.98
CA GLY A 39 18.03 12.67 20.71
C GLY A 39 18.11 11.14 20.73
N GLN A 40 18.45 10.54 21.89
CA GLN A 40 18.45 9.09 22.09
C GLN A 40 17.06 8.49 21.96
N LYS A 41 16.03 9.18 22.44
CA LYS A 41 14.64 8.75 22.27
C LYS A 41 14.23 8.71 20.80
N HIS A 42 14.61 9.74 20.05
CA HIS A 42 14.33 9.85 18.62
C HIS A 42 15.03 8.77 17.79
N ILE A 43 16.29 8.46 18.10
CA ILE A 43 17.06 7.41 17.38
C ILE A 43 16.54 6.01 17.74
N LYS A 44 16.22 5.76 19.01
CA LYS A 44 15.70 4.46 19.47
C LYS A 44 14.34 4.09 18.87
N GLU A 45 13.50 5.09 18.61
CA GLU A 45 12.16 4.91 18.04
C GLU A 45 12.19 4.88 16.51
N SER A 46 13.29 5.31 15.87
CA SER A 46 13.31 5.64 14.44
C SER A 46 13.99 4.62 13.54
N PHE A 47 15.01 3.89 13.99
CA PHE A 47 15.79 3.02 13.10
C PHE A 47 16.07 1.63 13.67
N GLU A 48 15.58 0.62 12.94
CA GLU A 48 16.04 -0.76 13.09
C GLU A 48 16.91 -1.09 11.87
N SER A 49 18.21 -1.35 12.06
CA SER A 49 19.05 -1.92 11.01
C SER A 49 19.03 -3.44 11.08
N GLY A 50 18.97 -4.10 9.95
CA GLY A 50 18.92 -5.54 9.86
C GLY A 50 19.81 -6.11 8.75
N ILE A 51 20.44 -7.23 9.02
CA ILE A 51 21.16 -8.04 8.04
C ILE A 51 20.16 -9.03 7.43
N VAL A 52 20.12 -9.12 6.09
CA VAL A 52 19.27 -10.09 5.41
C VAL A 52 19.95 -11.44 5.38
N VAL A 53 19.30 -12.44 5.97
CA VAL A 53 19.72 -13.85 5.89
C VAL A 53 19.04 -14.49 4.67
N ASN A 54 19.80 -15.15 3.84
CA ASN A 54 19.23 -16.02 2.81
C ASN A 54 18.56 -17.22 3.52
N LYS A 55 17.23 -17.28 3.43
CA LYS A 55 16.43 -18.30 4.13
C LYS A 55 16.73 -19.73 3.66
N THR A 56 17.26 -19.87 2.43
CA THR A 56 17.56 -21.18 1.84
C THR A 56 18.97 -21.68 2.18
N THR A 57 19.96 -20.76 2.19
CA THR A 57 21.37 -21.15 2.44
C THR A 57 21.85 -20.82 3.85
N GLY A 58 21.09 -20.03 4.63
CA GLY A 58 21.52 -19.53 5.93
C GLY A 58 22.62 -18.47 5.87
N GLU A 59 23.09 -18.12 4.68
CA GLU A 59 24.18 -17.17 4.51
C GLU A 59 23.74 -15.73 4.79
N LEU A 60 24.58 -14.99 5.48
CA LEU A 60 24.41 -13.56 5.69
C LEU A 60 24.61 -12.82 4.37
N SER A 61 23.55 -12.20 3.85
CA SER A 61 23.65 -11.34 2.69
C SER A 61 24.26 -9.99 3.09
N GLN A 62 25.57 -9.87 3.05
CA GLN A 62 26.28 -8.59 3.22
C GLN A 62 25.93 -7.55 2.14
N ARG A 63 25.12 -7.92 1.15
CA ARG A 63 24.86 -7.13 -0.05
C ARG A 63 23.65 -6.22 0.03
N LYS A 64 22.76 -6.40 1.02
CA LYS A 64 21.58 -5.55 1.19
C LYS A 64 21.52 -5.03 2.61
N ARG A 65 21.59 -3.73 2.76
CA ARG A 65 21.38 -3.04 4.03
C ARG A 65 19.97 -2.48 4.04
N HIS A 66 19.26 -2.67 5.15
CA HIS A 66 17.94 -2.13 5.37
C HIS A 66 17.93 -1.28 6.63
N ALA A 67 17.29 -0.12 6.53
CA ALA A 67 16.91 0.67 7.70
C ALA A 67 15.39 0.82 7.72
N ARG A 68 14.80 0.89 8.90
CA ARG A 68 13.38 1.14 9.10
C ARG A 68 13.18 2.45 9.82
N LEU A 69 12.25 3.25 9.32
CA LEU A 69 11.84 4.51 9.93
C LEU A 69 10.31 4.53 9.96
N LYS A 70 9.69 4.46 11.13
CA LYS A 70 8.23 4.50 11.32
C LYS A 70 7.46 3.61 10.32
N GLY A 71 7.95 2.37 10.10
CA GLY A 71 7.33 1.42 9.18
C GLY A 71 7.73 1.54 7.71
N LEU A 72 8.43 2.60 7.30
CA LEU A 72 9.10 2.66 6.00
C LEU A 72 10.39 1.86 6.01
N ILE A 73 10.70 1.21 4.90
CA ILE A 73 11.91 0.41 4.71
C ILE A 73 12.76 1.07 3.64
N PHE A 74 13.94 1.51 4.04
CA PHE A 74 14.99 1.98 3.14
C PHE A 74 15.94 0.83 2.84
N THR A 75 16.30 0.63 1.59
CA THR A 75 17.17 -0.46 1.15
C THR A 75 18.28 0.09 0.27
N LEU A 76 19.54 -0.14 0.67
CA LEU A 76 20.70 0.11 -0.18
C LEU A 76 20.86 -1.05 -1.17
N ILE A 77 20.88 -0.73 -2.47
CA ILE A 77 21.10 -1.71 -3.54
C ILE A 77 22.59 -1.85 -3.77
N PRO A 78 23.15 -3.08 -3.72
CA PRO A 78 24.59 -3.31 -3.89
C PRO A 78 25.13 -2.78 -5.23
N GLY A 79 26.40 -2.39 -5.23
CA GLY A 79 27.07 -1.88 -6.43
C GLY A 79 26.77 -0.40 -6.72
N GLY A 80 26.29 0.36 -5.75
CA GLY A 80 26.06 1.80 -5.88
C GLY A 80 24.88 2.16 -6.80
N ARG A 81 24.06 1.17 -7.19
CA ARG A 81 23.01 1.31 -8.19
C ARG A 81 21.77 2.08 -7.70
N GLY A 82 21.67 2.41 -6.45
CA GLY A 82 20.58 3.24 -5.94
C GLY A 82 20.09 2.85 -4.56
N MET A 83 19.19 3.66 -4.06
CA MET A 83 18.44 3.40 -2.83
C MET A 83 16.96 3.30 -3.13
N ARG A 84 16.31 2.43 -2.39
CA ARG A 84 14.87 2.20 -2.48
C ARG A 84 14.22 2.56 -1.17
N MET A 85 13.06 3.18 -1.24
CA MET A 85 12.15 3.31 -0.11
C MET A 85 10.83 2.61 -0.45
N GLN A 86 10.25 1.93 0.54
CA GLN A 86 8.92 1.35 0.41
C GLN A 86 8.22 1.24 1.76
N GLY A 87 6.90 1.39 1.77
CA GLY A 87 6.08 1.19 2.95
C GLY A 87 4.77 1.96 2.90
N SER A 88 4.05 1.91 4.01
CA SER A 88 2.78 2.62 4.18
C SER A 88 3.06 4.03 4.74
N LEU A 89 2.65 5.07 3.99
CA LEU A 89 2.73 6.46 4.45
C LEU A 89 1.77 6.71 5.60
N HIS A 90 0.61 6.05 5.59
CA HIS A 90 -0.35 6.12 6.68
C HIS A 90 0.22 5.55 7.99
N LYS A 91 0.90 4.39 7.93
CA LYS A 91 1.61 3.86 9.11
C LYS A 91 2.71 4.79 9.57
N PHE A 92 3.44 5.40 8.64
CA PHE A 92 4.49 6.36 8.97
C PHE A 92 3.94 7.55 9.76
N SER A 93 2.82 8.13 9.32
CA SER A 93 2.10 9.21 10.04
C SER A 93 1.73 8.79 11.47
N ASN A 94 1.45 7.51 11.69
CA ASN A 94 1.06 6.94 12.98
C ASN A 94 2.24 6.28 13.73
N GLY A 95 3.47 6.78 13.54
CA GLY A 95 4.65 6.25 14.23
C GLY A 95 5.08 4.84 13.82
N GLY A 96 4.52 4.29 12.75
CA GLY A 96 4.83 2.95 12.25
C GLY A 96 3.86 1.84 12.69
N GLU A 97 2.88 2.15 13.53
CA GLU A 97 1.99 1.14 14.15
C GLU A 97 0.79 0.77 13.28
N LYS A 98 -0.22 1.64 13.19
CA LYS A 98 -1.54 1.33 12.63
C LYS A 98 -1.89 2.21 11.44
N ASN A 99 -2.81 1.74 10.58
CA ASN A 99 -3.39 2.48 9.45
C ASN A 99 -4.91 2.28 9.39
N ASN A 100 -5.56 2.32 10.54
CA ASN A 100 -6.99 2.05 10.66
C ASN A 100 -7.86 3.32 10.78
N ASP A 101 -7.27 4.45 11.08
CA ASP A 101 -7.89 5.77 11.12
C ASP A 101 -7.98 6.44 9.74
N ARG A 102 -8.33 7.70 9.73
CA ARG A 102 -8.39 8.52 8.52
C ARG A 102 -7.00 9.08 8.21
N PHE A 103 -6.56 8.95 6.95
CA PHE A 103 -5.37 9.57 6.41
C PHE A 103 -5.77 10.56 5.31
N THR A 104 -5.62 11.84 5.58
CA THR A 104 -6.03 12.95 4.73
C THR A 104 -4.89 13.42 3.82
N PHE A 105 -5.18 14.42 2.98
CA PHE A 105 -4.16 15.10 2.19
C PHE A 105 -3.21 15.90 3.09
N ASP A 106 -3.75 16.56 4.13
CA ASP A 106 -2.93 17.34 5.06
C ASP A 106 -2.00 16.44 5.89
N ASP A 107 -2.48 15.26 6.32
CA ASP A 107 -1.61 14.26 6.97
C ASP A 107 -0.48 13.80 6.05
N PHE A 108 -0.78 13.66 4.75
CA PHE A 108 0.24 13.34 3.75
C PHE A 108 1.26 14.48 3.59
N LEU A 109 0.83 15.73 3.58
CA LEU A 109 1.75 16.89 3.48
C LEU A 109 2.69 16.94 4.68
N ALA A 110 2.21 16.66 5.89
CA ALA A 110 3.06 16.55 7.08
C ALA A 110 4.09 15.42 6.94
N VAL A 111 3.67 14.25 6.42
CA VAL A 111 4.59 13.15 6.09
C VAL A 111 5.61 13.56 5.03
N ALA A 112 5.19 14.33 4.02
CA ALA A 112 6.07 14.76 2.94
C ALA A 112 7.13 15.76 3.45
N GLU A 113 6.78 16.64 4.36
CA GLU A 113 7.70 17.55 5.05
C GLU A 113 8.73 16.76 5.87
N GLU A 114 8.29 15.78 6.67
CA GLU A 114 9.20 14.95 7.46
C GLU A 114 10.15 14.11 6.60
N LEU A 115 9.75 13.77 5.37
CA LEU A 115 10.54 12.96 4.44
C LEU A 115 11.39 13.79 3.45
N GLU A 116 11.41 15.12 3.53
CA GLU A 116 12.10 15.98 2.55
C GLU A 116 13.61 15.72 2.46
N ASP A 117 14.24 15.36 3.57
CA ASP A 117 15.66 15.01 3.63
C ASP A 117 15.97 13.67 2.90
N TYR A 118 14.98 12.82 2.69
CA TYR A 118 15.15 11.46 2.17
C TYR A 118 14.67 11.32 0.73
N ILE A 119 13.66 12.10 0.32
CA ILE A 119 13.00 11.99 -0.97
C ILE A 119 13.04 13.33 -1.69
N SER A 120 13.56 13.31 -2.91
CA SER A 120 13.53 14.50 -3.79
C SER A 120 12.14 14.64 -4.44
N PRO A 121 11.67 15.89 -4.67
CA PRO A 121 10.45 16.14 -5.46
C PRO A 121 10.41 15.42 -6.82
N ARG A 122 11.58 15.16 -7.42
CA ARG A 122 11.72 14.51 -8.73
C ARG A 122 11.79 12.99 -8.66
N ASP A 123 11.85 12.40 -7.46
CA ASP A 123 11.91 10.96 -7.33
C ASP A 123 10.64 10.30 -7.84
N ARG A 124 10.81 9.27 -8.68
CA ARG A 124 9.69 8.60 -9.35
C ARG A 124 9.06 7.55 -8.46
N ILE A 125 7.75 7.56 -8.42
CA ILE A 125 6.96 6.52 -7.77
C ILE A 125 6.90 5.31 -8.70
N ASN A 126 7.32 4.15 -8.23
CA ASN A 126 7.32 2.91 -9.01
C ASN A 126 6.15 1.99 -8.69
N VAL A 127 5.65 2.06 -7.45
CA VAL A 127 4.45 1.36 -7.00
C VAL A 127 3.67 2.29 -6.09
N ILE A 128 2.36 2.32 -6.26
CA ILE A 128 1.45 3.04 -5.37
C ILE A 128 0.23 2.16 -5.08
N GLU A 129 -0.25 2.22 -3.85
CA GLU A 129 -1.51 1.62 -3.43
C GLU A 129 -2.45 2.72 -2.96
N ILE A 130 -3.59 2.82 -3.61
CA ILE A 130 -4.64 3.76 -3.28
C ILE A 130 -5.86 2.98 -2.80
N GLY A 131 -6.51 3.42 -1.73
CA GLY A 131 -7.62 2.69 -1.15
C GLY A 131 -8.57 3.56 -0.35
N LEU A 132 -9.75 3.00 -0.10
CA LEU A 132 -10.84 3.63 0.63
C LEU A 132 -11.47 2.64 1.61
N ASN A 133 -11.75 3.10 2.82
CA ASN A 133 -12.57 2.38 3.77
C ASN A 133 -14.03 2.78 3.58
N VAL A 134 -14.92 1.80 3.45
CA VAL A 134 -16.37 1.99 3.29
C VAL A 134 -17.08 1.31 4.45
N ARG A 135 -17.85 2.07 5.22
CA ARG A 135 -18.76 1.48 6.23
C ARG A 135 -19.91 0.80 5.54
N THR A 136 -20.22 -0.42 5.92
CA THR A 136 -21.29 -1.22 5.35
C THR A 136 -22.37 -1.54 6.37
N PRO A 137 -23.66 -1.61 5.99
CA PRO A 137 -24.73 -1.94 6.91
C PRO A 137 -24.70 -3.41 7.36
N TYR A 138 -24.04 -4.28 6.60
CA TYR A 138 -23.90 -5.72 6.85
C TYR A 138 -22.43 -6.15 6.87
N PRO A 139 -22.11 -7.36 7.36
CA PRO A 139 -20.74 -7.84 7.40
C PRO A 139 -20.10 -7.87 6.00
N PRO A 140 -18.90 -7.30 5.82
CA PRO A 140 -18.23 -7.24 4.52
C PRO A 140 -18.03 -8.61 3.85
N GLY A 141 -17.91 -9.68 4.64
CA GLY A 141 -17.79 -11.05 4.13
C GLY A 141 -18.94 -11.49 3.22
N HIS A 142 -20.14 -10.91 3.36
CA HIS A 142 -21.26 -11.18 2.44
C HIS A 142 -20.96 -10.60 1.04
N PHE A 143 -20.45 -9.38 0.99
CA PHE A 143 -20.06 -8.75 -0.28
C PHE A 143 -18.88 -9.47 -0.92
N LEU A 144 -17.87 -9.88 -0.15
CA LEU A 144 -16.71 -10.59 -0.68
C LEU A 144 -17.11 -11.89 -1.38
N LYS A 145 -18.09 -12.62 -0.84
CA LYS A 145 -18.61 -13.85 -1.45
C LYS A 145 -19.40 -13.63 -2.74
N SER A 146 -19.91 -12.42 -2.95
CA SER A 146 -20.68 -12.06 -4.14
C SER A 146 -19.82 -11.58 -5.32
N LEU A 147 -18.52 -11.34 -5.09
CA LEU A 147 -17.60 -10.86 -6.13
C LEU A 147 -17.37 -11.93 -7.20
N ILE A 148 -17.52 -11.56 -8.46
CA ILE A 148 -17.36 -12.43 -9.61
C ILE A 148 -16.03 -12.14 -10.31
N CYS A 149 -15.95 -10.97 -10.96
CA CYS A 149 -14.75 -10.61 -11.71
C CYS A 149 -14.62 -9.09 -11.87
N HIS A 150 -13.44 -8.66 -12.31
CA HIS A 150 -13.19 -7.32 -12.81
C HIS A 150 -12.56 -7.43 -14.21
N LYS A 151 -13.25 -6.90 -15.24
CA LYS A 151 -12.77 -6.97 -16.65
C LYS A 151 -12.35 -8.39 -17.06
N GLY A 152 -13.19 -9.38 -16.78
CA GLY A 152 -12.94 -10.78 -17.11
C GLY A 152 -11.94 -11.51 -16.20
N ASN A 153 -11.19 -10.82 -15.31
CA ASN A 153 -10.34 -11.47 -14.33
C ASN A 153 -11.14 -11.80 -13.07
N ARG A 154 -11.19 -13.07 -12.71
CA ARG A 154 -11.93 -13.53 -11.52
C ARG A 154 -11.28 -13.06 -10.24
N PHE A 155 -12.12 -12.83 -9.24
CA PHE A 155 -11.65 -12.63 -7.88
C PHE A 155 -11.23 -13.96 -7.26
N ASN A 156 -9.99 -14.03 -6.78
CA ASN A 156 -9.51 -15.11 -5.93
C ASN A 156 -9.85 -14.77 -4.49
N LEU A 157 -10.72 -15.57 -3.89
CA LEU A 157 -11.05 -15.44 -2.47
C LEU A 157 -9.93 -16.10 -1.65
N ILE A 158 -9.38 -15.35 -0.71
CA ILE A 158 -8.38 -15.78 0.25
C ILE A 158 -9.02 -15.64 1.62
N ASP A 159 -9.28 -16.78 2.26
CA ASP A 159 -9.84 -16.86 3.61
C ASP A 159 -8.75 -17.38 4.54
N LEU A 160 -8.01 -16.44 5.14
CA LEU A 160 -7.02 -16.72 6.16
C LEU A 160 -7.64 -16.42 7.53
N TRP A 161 -7.14 -17.01 8.60
CA TRP A 161 -7.67 -17.02 9.97
C TRP A 161 -8.18 -15.66 10.47
N ASP A 162 -7.54 -14.58 10.05
CA ASP A 162 -7.81 -13.21 10.48
C ASP A 162 -8.08 -12.23 9.33
N GLU A 163 -7.99 -12.66 8.08
CA GLU A 163 -8.17 -11.81 6.91
C GLU A 163 -9.00 -12.52 5.83
N LYS A 164 -10.19 -11.95 5.55
CA LYS A 164 -11.01 -12.36 4.39
C LYS A 164 -10.84 -11.32 3.31
N ARG A 165 -10.23 -11.72 2.19
CA ARG A 165 -9.96 -10.82 1.06
C ARG A 165 -10.25 -11.47 -0.27
N ALA A 166 -10.55 -10.63 -1.25
CA ALA A 166 -10.69 -11.00 -2.65
C ALA A 166 -9.70 -10.19 -3.50
N GLU A 167 -8.99 -10.84 -4.41
CA GLU A 167 -8.01 -10.18 -5.28
C GLU A 167 -8.29 -10.50 -6.75
N ALA A 168 -8.34 -9.47 -7.60
CA ALA A 168 -8.32 -9.59 -9.06
C ALA A 168 -7.01 -9.02 -9.63
N TRP A 169 -6.28 -9.85 -10.38
CA TRP A 169 -4.94 -9.53 -10.87
C TRP A 169 -4.97 -9.13 -12.34
N HIS A 170 -4.30 -8.02 -12.67
CA HIS A 170 -4.08 -7.50 -14.02
C HIS A 170 -2.59 -7.33 -14.30
N LYS A 171 -2.22 -7.15 -15.57
CA LYS A 171 -0.81 -6.99 -15.99
C LYS A 171 -0.10 -5.80 -15.34
N GLN A 172 -0.82 -4.73 -15.00
CA GLN A 172 -0.25 -3.47 -14.50
C GLN A 172 -0.66 -3.14 -13.07
N TYR A 173 -1.79 -3.66 -12.61
CA TYR A 173 -2.35 -3.39 -11.28
C TYR A 173 -3.09 -4.61 -10.73
N ARG A 174 -3.46 -4.55 -9.48
CA ARG A 174 -4.39 -5.49 -8.85
C ARG A 174 -5.43 -4.73 -8.04
N ILE A 175 -6.61 -5.31 -7.95
CA ILE A 175 -7.65 -4.86 -7.03
C ILE A 175 -7.66 -5.82 -5.86
N LYS A 176 -7.75 -5.26 -4.66
CA LYS A 176 -7.87 -6.00 -3.42
C LYS A 176 -9.05 -5.43 -2.64
N ILE A 177 -9.98 -6.31 -2.27
CA ILE A 177 -11.17 -5.96 -1.48
C ILE A 177 -11.18 -6.89 -0.27
N TYR A 178 -11.29 -6.32 0.94
CA TYR A 178 -11.22 -7.13 2.15
C TYR A 178 -12.01 -6.57 3.33
N ASP A 179 -12.28 -7.46 4.28
CA ASP A 179 -12.92 -7.11 5.54
C ASP A 179 -11.89 -6.50 6.48
N LYS A 180 -12.06 -5.23 6.79
CA LYS A 180 -11.19 -4.49 7.71
C LYS A 180 -11.83 -4.32 9.11
N SER A 181 -12.97 -4.95 9.38
CA SER A 181 -13.77 -4.77 10.60
C SER A 181 -12.97 -5.08 11.87
N LEU A 182 -12.14 -6.13 11.86
CA LEU A 182 -11.29 -6.49 13.00
C LEU A 182 -10.27 -5.40 13.35
N HIS A 183 -9.76 -4.70 12.35
CA HIS A 183 -8.80 -3.61 12.53
C HIS A 183 -9.46 -2.28 12.90
N GLN A 184 -10.79 -2.18 12.80
CA GLN A 184 -11.60 -0.98 13.06
C GLN A 184 -12.43 -1.11 14.35
N GLY A 185 -11.98 -1.92 15.31
CA GLY A 185 -12.71 -2.09 16.57
C GLY A 185 -14.06 -2.77 16.43
N GLY A 186 -14.28 -3.57 15.38
CA GLY A 186 -15.52 -4.29 15.11
C GLY A 186 -16.53 -3.54 14.24
N GLU A 187 -16.27 -2.30 13.84
CA GLU A 187 -17.11 -1.60 12.86
C GLU A 187 -17.05 -2.30 11.48
N LYS A 188 -18.21 -2.58 10.92
CA LYS A 188 -18.35 -3.24 9.62
C LYS A 188 -17.73 -2.39 8.50
N THR A 189 -16.48 -2.64 8.18
CA THR A 189 -15.68 -1.85 7.26
C THR A 189 -15.15 -2.71 6.14
N LEU A 190 -15.58 -2.40 4.92
CA LEU A 190 -15.02 -2.92 3.68
C LEU A 190 -13.89 -2.00 3.22
N ARG A 191 -12.73 -2.56 2.92
CA ARG A 191 -11.66 -1.81 2.27
C ARG A 191 -11.52 -2.21 0.82
N VAL A 192 -11.44 -1.21 -0.04
CA VAL A 192 -11.18 -1.35 -1.47
C VAL A 192 -9.84 -0.70 -1.78
N GLU A 193 -8.93 -1.45 -2.39
CA GLU A 193 -7.59 -0.99 -2.76
C GLU A 193 -7.27 -1.33 -4.21
N VAL A 194 -6.59 -0.40 -4.87
CA VAL A 194 -5.95 -0.62 -6.17
C VAL A 194 -4.46 -0.42 -6.01
N ARG A 195 -3.70 -1.50 -6.21
CA ARG A 195 -2.24 -1.46 -6.21
C ARG A 195 -1.73 -1.43 -7.63
N VAL A 196 -1.10 -0.33 -7.99
CA VAL A 196 -0.48 -0.14 -9.31
C VAL A 196 0.97 -0.56 -9.24
N ASN A 197 1.32 -1.62 -9.98
CA ASN A 197 2.67 -2.18 -10.03
C ASN A 197 3.48 -1.69 -11.24
N LYS A 198 2.81 -1.15 -12.26
CA LYS A 198 3.44 -0.55 -13.45
C LYS A 198 2.84 0.80 -13.73
N MET A 199 3.64 1.86 -13.60
CA MET A 199 3.19 3.25 -13.74
C MET A 199 2.64 3.61 -15.12
N GLN A 200 2.85 2.77 -16.13
CA GLN A 200 2.18 2.88 -17.42
C GLN A 200 0.65 2.96 -17.32
N TRP A 201 0.07 2.42 -16.26
CA TRP A 201 -1.36 2.51 -15.99
C TRP A 201 -1.84 3.95 -15.75
N PHE A 202 -0.95 4.81 -15.26
CA PHE A 202 -1.21 6.23 -15.04
C PHE A 202 -0.81 7.14 -16.22
N ARG A 203 -0.32 6.58 -17.34
CA ARG A 203 0.29 7.38 -18.41
C ARG A 203 -0.61 8.46 -19.01
N SER A 204 -1.93 8.25 -19.00
CA SER A 204 -2.90 9.27 -19.44
C SER A 204 -2.96 10.49 -18.51
N SER A 205 -2.76 10.29 -17.21
CA SER A 205 -2.83 11.36 -16.21
C SER A 205 -1.43 11.93 -15.86
N PHE A 206 -0.38 11.11 -15.98
CA PHE A 206 1.00 11.46 -15.69
C PHE A 206 1.90 10.98 -16.83
N PRO A 207 1.96 11.68 -17.98
CA PRO A 207 2.69 11.25 -19.17
C PRO A 207 4.19 11.02 -18.93
N GLU A 208 4.81 11.88 -18.11
CA GLU A 208 6.23 11.82 -17.73
C GLU A 208 6.53 10.85 -16.58
N GLY A 209 5.48 10.20 -16.06
CA GLY A 209 5.52 9.35 -14.88
C GLY A 209 5.12 10.10 -13.62
N LEU A 210 4.70 9.36 -12.61
CA LEU A 210 4.29 9.90 -11.31
C LEU A 210 5.52 10.17 -10.45
N THR A 211 5.65 11.40 -9.94
CA THR A 211 6.74 11.83 -9.07
C THR A 211 6.28 12.09 -7.64
N TRP A 212 7.24 12.26 -6.71
CA TRP A 212 6.94 12.67 -5.35
C TRP A 212 6.27 14.04 -5.28
N ALA A 213 6.68 15.00 -6.13
CA ALA A 213 6.04 16.30 -6.23
C ALA A 213 4.58 16.23 -6.72
N ASP A 214 4.26 15.27 -7.59
CA ASP A 214 2.87 15.09 -8.04
C ASP A 214 1.96 14.64 -6.90
N LEU A 215 2.47 13.83 -5.96
CA LEU A 215 1.68 13.43 -4.79
C LEU A 215 1.33 14.59 -3.86
N GLN A 216 2.10 15.68 -3.90
CA GLN A 216 1.87 16.88 -3.11
C GLN A 216 0.86 17.86 -3.74
N ARG A 217 0.21 17.46 -4.84
CA ARG A 217 -0.82 18.25 -5.53
C ARG A 217 -2.21 17.69 -5.24
N PRO A 218 -3.18 18.53 -4.82
CA PRO A 218 -4.55 18.07 -4.57
C PRO A 218 -5.21 17.43 -5.80
N GLU A 219 -4.88 17.91 -7.01
CA GLU A 219 -5.41 17.41 -8.27
C GLU A 219 -5.04 15.93 -8.51
N SER A 220 -3.84 15.52 -8.07
CA SER A 220 -3.43 14.12 -8.15
C SER A 220 -4.29 13.24 -7.26
N TRP A 221 -4.66 13.71 -6.07
CA TRP A 221 -5.55 12.97 -5.16
C TRP A 221 -6.97 12.86 -5.71
N ALA A 222 -7.48 13.92 -6.34
CA ALA A 222 -8.76 13.86 -7.06
C ALA A 222 -8.71 12.83 -8.20
N THR A 223 -7.60 12.80 -8.97
CA THR A 223 -7.36 11.81 -10.02
C THR A 223 -7.34 10.39 -9.47
N PHE A 224 -6.64 10.14 -8.35
CA PHE A 224 -6.62 8.82 -7.70
C PHE A 224 -8.01 8.40 -7.22
N GLY A 225 -8.79 9.33 -6.67
CA GLY A 225 -10.19 9.09 -6.28
C GLY A 225 -11.06 8.67 -7.45
N GLN A 226 -10.97 9.39 -8.56
CA GLN A 226 -11.71 9.06 -9.79
C GLN A 226 -11.31 7.69 -10.36
N LEU A 227 -10.00 7.38 -10.37
CA LEU A 227 -9.50 6.10 -10.84
C LEU A 227 -9.99 4.94 -9.95
N LEU A 228 -10.00 5.14 -8.64
CA LEU A 228 -10.52 4.14 -7.70
C LEU A 228 -12.00 3.89 -7.90
N LEU A 229 -12.80 4.96 -8.02
CA LEU A 229 -14.24 4.87 -8.27
C LEU A 229 -14.53 4.17 -9.60
N ARG A 230 -13.86 4.58 -10.68
CA ARG A 230 -14.01 3.93 -11.99
C ARG A 230 -13.64 2.46 -11.91
N THR A 231 -12.52 2.11 -11.29
CA THR A 231 -12.08 0.73 -11.15
C THR A 231 -13.09 -0.10 -10.35
N PHE A 232 -13.66 0.47 -9.29
CA PHE A 232 -14.69 -0.22 -8.52
C PHE A 232 -16.00 -0.38 -9.29
N SER A 233 -16.40 0.61 -10.09
CA SER A 233 -17.63 0.53 -10.91
C SER A 233 -17.56 -0.54 -12.01
N GLU A 234 -16.36 -1.01 -12.36
CA GLU A 234 -16.13 -2.09 -13.33
C GLU A 234 -16.10 -3.49 -12.67
N VAL A 235 -16.30 -3.56 -11.35
CA VAL A 235 -16.39 -4.83 -10.60
C VAL A 235 -17.77 -5.45 -10.84
N LEU A 236 -17.78 -6.67 -11.36
CA LEU A 236 -18.99 -7.46 -11.46
C LEU A 236 -19.18 -8.27 -10.18
N TYR A 237 -20.33 -8.14 -9.58
CA TYR A 237 -20.73 -8.90 -8.39
C TYR A 237 -22.18 -9.33 -8.49
N TYR A 238 -22.51 -10.43 -7.83
CA TYR A 238 -23.88 -10.89 -7.66
C TYR A 238 -24.52 -10.15 -6.47
N ASP A 239 -25.65 -9.50 -6.69
CA ASP A 239 -26.42 -8.91 -5.60
C ASP A 239 -27.33 -9.97 -4.96
N PRO A 240 -27.02 -10.45 -3.74
CA PRO A 240 -27.82 -11.47 -3.07
C PRO A 240 -29.20 -10.94 -2.61
N THR A 241 -29.42 -9.62 -2.67
CA THR A 241 -30.71 -9.02 -2.29
C THR A 241 -31.74 -9.02 -3.43
N ILE A 242 -31.31 -9.37 -4.64
CA ILE A 242 -32.22 -9.49 -5.78
C ILE A 242 -33.26 -10.59 -5.50
N ASN A 243 -34.53 -10.18 -5.45
CA ASN A 243 -35.64 -11.13 -5.30
C ASN A 243 -35.92 -11.83 -6.64
N LYS A 244 -35.41 -13.04 -6.79
CA LYS A 244 -35.56 -13.84 -8.03
C LYS A 244 -37.00 -14.16 -8.39
N ALA A 245 -37.93 -14.17 -7.43
CA ALA A 245 -39.33 -14.46 -7.68
C ALA A 245 -40.04 -13.41 -8.56
N ASN A 246 -39.46 -12.19 -8.61
CA ASN A 246 -40.02 -11.07 -9.37
C ASN A 246 -39.34 -10.87 -10.73
N LEU A 247 -38.40 -11.74 -11.11
CA LEU A 247 -37.64 -11.62 -12.35
C LEU A 247 -38.28 -12.42 -13.48
N SER A 248 -38.23 -11.86 -14.68
CA SER A 248 -38.61 -12.56 -15.91
C SER A 248 -37.61 -13.72 -16.18
N PRO A 249 -38.02 -14.72 -17.00
CA PRO A 249 -37.11 -15.81 -17.39
C PRO A 249 -35.84 -15.32 -18.08
N ALA A 250 -35.88 -14.21 -18.82
CA ALA A 250 -34.71 -13.61 -19.46
C ALA A 250 -33.72 -13.02 -18.44
N GLU A 251 -34.24 -12.32 -17.42
CA GLU A 251 -33.42 -11.75 -16.34
C GLU A 251 -32.80 -12.83 -15.47
N LEU A 252 -33.57 -13.89 -15.14
CA LEU A 252 -33.04 -15.07 -14.43
C LEU A 252 -31.89 -15.70 -15.19
N ARG A 253 -32.01 -15.86 -16.50
CA ARG A 253 -30.96 -16.41 -17.35
C ARG A 253 -29.70 -15.55 -17.34
N ILE A 254 -29.83 -14.22 -17.41
CA ILE A 254 -28.67 -13.30 -17.29
C ILE A 254 -27.93 -13.48 -15.96
N ILE A 255 -28.65 -13.64 -14.85
CA ILE A 255 -28.07 -13.87 -13.53
C ILE A 255 -27.37 -15.23 -13.47
N GLU A 256 -27.99 -16.28 -14.01
CA GLU A 256 -27.43 -17.62 -14.03
C GLU A 256 -26.18 -17.71 -14.90
N GLU A 257 -26.21 -17.11 -16.08
CA GLU A 257 -25.06 -17.04 -16.98
C GLU A 257 -23.93 -16.20 -16.37
N GLY A 258 -24.24 -15.05 -15.75
CA GLY A 258 -23.25 -14.20 -15.06
C GLY A 258 -22.58 -14.88 -13.86
N ASN A 259 -23.26 -15.81 -13.20
CA ASN A 259 -22.73 -16.61 -12.12
C ASN A 259 -21.99 -17.87 -12.59
N ASN A 260 -22.12 -18.23 -13.88
CA ASN A 260 -21.50 -19.42 -14.43
C ASN A 260 -20.00 -19.17 -14.67
N PRO A 261 -19.12 -20.00 -14.07
CA PRO A 261 -17.67 -19.85 -14.23
C PRO A 261 -17.13 -20.13 -15.64
N ILE A 262 -17.96 -20.52 -16.58
CA ILE A 262 -17.53 -20.96 -17.93
C ILE A 262 -17.63 -19.83 -18.97
N TYR A 263 -18.28 -18.70 -18.66
CA TYR A 263 -18.40 -17.55 -19.55
C TYR A 263 -17.46 -16.41 -19.19
#